data_fc44fa6c8fc68806c3ca3a49fa1792f7
#
_entry.id   fc44fa6c8fc68806c3ca3a49fa1792f7
#
_cell.length_a   1.000
_cell.length_b   1.000
_cell.length_c   1.000
_cell.angle_alpha   90.00
_cell.angle_beta   90.00
_cell.angle_gamma   90.00
#
_symmetry.space_group_name_H-M   'P 1'
#
loop_
_entity.id
_entity.type
_entity.pdbx_description
1 polymer ?
#
loop_
_entity_poly.entity_id
_entity_poly.type
_entity_poly.pdbx_seq_one_letter_code
_entity_poly.pdbx_strand_id
1 'polypeptide(L)'
;MIRLPALGALLALALPTTAALARDNEDVTHFTLDNGMEVVVVEDHRAPAVQQMVWYRAGSADEPKGSSGVAHFLEHLLFKATDKMESGEFSATVAKNGGRDNAFTSYDYTAYFQRVAADRLELMMQMESDRMKNIRLTPE
;
A
#
# COMPACT_ATOMS: atom_id res chain seq x y z
N MET A 1 -25.75 30.10 70.47
CA MET A 1 -25.85 29.20 69.35
C MET A 1 -24.97 29.73 68.17
N ILE A 2 -23.74 29.22 68.04
CA ILE A 2 -22.77 29.67 67.05
C ILE A 2 -22.72 28.58 65.95
N ARG A 3 -23.12 28.95 64.72
CA ARG A 3 -23.03 28.04 63.57
C ARG A 3 -21.69 28.24 62.84
N LEU A 4 -20.83 27.21 62.82
CA LEU A 4 -19.63 27.18 61.95
C LEU A 4 -20.02 26.86 60.49
N PRO A 5 -19.43 27.52 59.50
CA PRO A 5 -19.56 27.11 58.13
C PRO A 5 -18.59 25.98 57.79
N ALA A 6 -19.11 24.93 57.10
CA ALA A 6 -18.32 23.85 56.58
C ALA A 6 -17.50 24.32 55.36
N LEU A 7 -16.17 24.22 55.46
CA LEU A 7 -15.25 24.51 54.41
C LEU A 7 -15.13 23.24 53.51
N GLY A 8 -15.77 23.23 52.34
CA GLY A 8 -15.63 22.19 51.32
C GLY A 8 -14.32 22.34 50.58
N ALA A 9 -13.40 21.41 50.79
CA ALA A 9 -12.16 21.33 50.01
C ALA A 9 -12.44 20.71 48.63
N LEU A 10 -12.30 21.49 47.56
CA LEU A 10 -12.35 21.02 46.18
C LEU A 10 -11.00 20.41 45.81
N LEU A 11 -10.94 19.07 45.73
CA LEU A 11 -9.75 18.34 45.27
C LEU A 11 -9.74 18.36 43.72
N ALA A 12 -8.92 19.21 43.11
CA ALA A 12 -8.70 19.24 41.69
C ALA A 12 -7.80 18.08 41.28
N LEU A 13 -8.36 17.07 40.60
CA LEU A 13 -7.62 15.94 40.01
C LEU A 13 -6.93 16.41 38.73
N ALA A 14 -5.63 16.70 38.80
CA ALA A 14 -4.81 16.99 37.64
C ALA A 14 -4.52 15.67 36.90
N LEU A 15 -5.19 15.42 35.78
CA LEU A 15 -4.85 14.33 34.85
C LEU A 15 -3.58 14.71 34.09
N PRO A 16 -2.55 13.82 34.05
CA PRO A 16 -1.39 14.08 33.24
C PRO A 16 -1.80 13.98 31.76
N THR A 17 -1.74 15.09 31.04
CA THR A 17 -1.79 15.11 29.56
C THR A 17 -0.50 14.47 29.07
N THR A 18 -0.55 13.19 28.69
CA THR A 18 0.50 12.56 27.90
C THR A 18 0.47 13.23 26.53
N ALA A 19 1.43 14.14 26.29
CA ALA A 19 1.69 14.63 24.94
C ALA A 19 2.06 13.41 24.07
N ALA A 20 1.20 13.08 23.11
CA ALA A 20 1.57 12.16 22.05
C ALA A 20 2.72 12.84 21.28
N LEU A 21 3.94 12.33 21.46
CA LEU A 21 5.07 12.73 20.62
C LEU A 21 4.71 12.35 19.19
N ALA A 22 4.44 13.36 18.35
CA ALA A 22 4.43 13.18 16.92
C ALA A 22 5.83 12.64 16.54
N ARG A 23 5.88 11.42 16.00
CA ARG A 23 7.11 10.90 15.41
C ARG A 23 7.43 11.79 14.22
N ASP A 24 8.58 12.42 14.24
CA ASP A 24 9.11 13.09 13.06
C ASP A 24 9.24 12.06 11.93
N ASN A 25 8.86 12.46 10.71
CA ASN A 25 8.89 11.65 9.50
C ASN A 25 10.34 11.40 8.98
N GLU A 26 11.29 11.13 9.86
CA GLU A 26 12.69 10.90 9.49
C GLU A 26 12.91 9.59 8.72
N ASP A 27 11.93 8.68 8.74
CA ASP A 27 12.04 7.34 8.15
C ASP A 27 11.43 7.25 6.73
N VAL A 28 11.20 8.38 6.03
CA VAL A 28 10.65 8.40 4.67
C VAL A 28 11.66 8.92 3.68
N THR A 29 12.08 8.07 2.74
CA THR A 29 12.93 8.43 1.62
C THR A 29 12.11 8.58 0.35
N HIS A 30 12.29 9.67 -0.40
CA HIS A 30 11.65 9.92 -1.69
C HIS A 30 12.69 10.25 -2.74
N PHE A 31 12.63 9.58 -3.90
CA PHE A 31 13.49 9.84 -5.05
C PHE A 31 12.78 9.47 -6.36
N THR A 32 13.35 9.92 -7.48
CA THR A 32 12.84 9.64 -8.82
C THR A 32 13.90 8.87 -9.61
N LEU A 33 13.49 7.80 -10.28
CA LEU A 33 14.35 7.05 -11.20
C LEU A 33 14.50 7.79 -12.53
N ASP A 34 15.53 7.42 -13.32
CA ASP A 34 15.81 8.04 -14.63
C ASP A 34 14.64 7.96 -15.62
N ASN A 35 13.77 6.97 -15.48
CA ASN A 35 12.57 6.81 -16.29
C ASN A 35 11.36 7.64 -15.80
N GLY A 36 11.53 8.48 -14.78
CA GLY A 36 10.49 9.32 -14.19
C GLY A 36 9.61 8.64 -13.15
N MET A 37 9.88 7.39 -12.79
CA MET A 37 9.13 6.69 -11.75
C MET A 37 9.48 7.27 -10.37
N GLU A 38 8.48 7.73 -9.64
CA GLU A 38 8.63 8.18 -8.25
C GLU A 38 8.68 6.99 -7.30
N VAL A 39 9.63 6.98 -6.39
CA VAL A 39 9.81 5.94 -5.38
C VAL A 39 9.74 6.55 -3.99
N VAL A 40 8.92 5.96 -3.14
CA VAL A 40 8.81 6.31 -1.72
C VAL A 40 9.14 5.07 -0.90
N VAL A 41 10.09 5.20 0.00
CA VAL A 41 10.47 4.15 0.95
C VAL A 41 10.13 4.62 2.36
N VAL A 42 9.32 3.84 3.06
CA VAL A 42 8.98 4.05 4.46
C VAL A 42 9.62 2.93 5.26
N GLU A 43 10.61 3.27 6.09
CA GLU A 43 11.32 2.29 6.89
C GLU A 43 10.49 1.88 8.13
N ASP A 44 10.34 0.56 8.32
CA ASP A 44 9.69 -0.01 9.50
C ASP A 44 10.38 -1.32 9.89
N HIS A 45 11.23 -1.26 10.90
CA HIS A 45 12.04 -2.38 11.35
C HIS A 45 11.37 -3.26 12.42
N ARG A 46 10.07 -3.08 12.71
CA ARG A 46 9.34 -3.86 13.73
C ARG A 46 9.13 -5.32 13.34
N ALA A 47 9.21 -5.64 12.04
CA ALA A 47 9.09 -7.00 11.54
C ALA A 47 9.96 -7.19 10.27
N PRO A 48 10.50 -8.41 10.02
CA PRO A 48 11.28 -8.71 8.81
C PRO A 48 10.36 -8.94 7.60
N ALA A 49 9.49 -8.00 7.30
CA ALA A 49 8.51 -8.06 6.23
C ALA A 49 8.51 -6.75 5.44
N VAL A 50 8.19 -6.84 4.15
CA VAL A 50 8.04 -5.69 3.27
C VAL A 50 6.67 -5.72 2.59
N GLN A 51 6.10 -4.56 2.39
CA GLN A 51 4.98 -4.35 1.49
C GLN A 51 5.45 -3.49 0.32
N GLN A 52 5.58 -4.09 -0.85
CA GLN A 52 5.79 -3.38 -2.11
C GLN A 52 4.44 -2.97 -2.67
N MET A 53 4.35 -1.75 -3.20
CA MET A 53 3.16 -1.26 -3.90
C MET A 53 3.56 -0.52 -5.17
N VAL A 54 2.83 -0.75 -6.26
CA VAL A 54 2.92 0.04 -7.49
C VAL A 54 1.59 0.75 -7.70
N TRP A 55 1.66 2.06 -7.91
CA TRP A 55 0.51 2.94 -8.10
C TRP A 55 0.50 3.48 -9.51
N TYR A 56 -0.58 3.24 -10.24
CA TYR A 56 -0.85 3.84 -11.53
C TYR A 56 -1.82 5.00 -11.33
N ARG A 57 -1.47 6.18 -11.82
CA ARG A 57 -2.32 7.39 -11.79
C ARG A 57 -3.40 7.30 -12.87
N ALA A 58 -4.16 6.24 -12.86
CA ALA A 58 -5.29 5.98 -13.76
C ALA A 58 -6.34 5.15 -13.00
N GLY A 59 -7.59 5.54 -13.06
CA GLY A 59 -8.70 4.91 -12.37
C GLY A 59 -10.02 5.12 -13.08
N SER A 60 -11.12 4.93 -12.37
CA SER A 60 -12.45 4.99 -12.97
C SER A 60 -12.86 6.39 -13.48
N ALA A 61 -12.19 7.47 -13.02
CA ALA A 61 -12.42 8.81 -13.54
C ALA A 61 -11.90 9.00 -14.97
N ASP A 62 -10.95 8.16 -15.42
CA ASP A 62 -10.36 8.22 -16.75
C ASP A 62 -11.16 7.40 -17.78
N GLU A 63 -12.21 6.72 -17.36
CA GLU A 63 -13.04 5.87 -18.22
C GLU A 63 -13.84 6.70 -19.23
N PRO A 64 -13.87 6.30 -20.53
CA PRO A 64 -14.72 6.94 -21.51
C PRO A 64 -16.21 6.82 -21.14
N LYS A 65 -17.02 7.82 -21.49
CA LYS A 65 -18.47 7.75 -21.31
C LYS A 65 -19.04 6.49 -21.97
N GLY A 66 -19.79 5.70 -21.18
CA GLY A 66 -20.42 4.46 -21.64
C GLY A 66 -19.54 3.22 -21.54
N SER A 67 -18.34 3.34 -20.97
CA SER A 67 -17.39 2.24 -20.78
C SER A 67 -17.04 2.04 -19.31
N SER A 68 -18.03 2.15 -18.43
CA SER A 68 -17.84 1.99 -17.00
C SER A 68 -17.35 0.58 -16.65
N GLY A 69 -16.32 0.53 -15.78
CA GLY A 69 -15.70 -0.72 -15.32
C GLY A 69 -14.45 -1.13 -16.09
N VAL A 70 -14.03 -0.37 -17.12
CA VAL A 70 -12.82 -0.67 -17.90
C VAL A 70 -11.55 -0.64 -17.05
N ALA A 71 -11.43 0.32 -16.14
CA ALA A 71 -10.27 0.41 -15.25
C ALA A 71 -10.16 -0.81 -14.32
N HIS A 72 -11.27 -1.23 -13.73
CA HIS A 72 -11.33 -2.43 -12.89
C HIS A 72 -11.10 -3.72 -13.70
N PHE A 73 -11.64 -3.77 -14.93
CA PHE A 73 -11.38 -4.90 -15.82
C PHE A 73 -9.90 -5.00 -16.20
N LEU A 74 -9.24 -3.87 -16.50
CA LEU A 74 -7.80 -3.83 -16.75
C LEU A 74 -7.00 -4.30 -15.53
N GLU A 75 -7.43 -3.95 -14.31
CA GLU A 75 -6.82 -4.47 -13.08
C GLU A 75 -6.78 -6.00 -13.08
N HIS A 76 -7.90 -6.67 -13.40
CA HIS A 76 -7.94 -8.13 -13.50
C HIS A 76 -7.05 -8.68 -14.61
N LEU A 77 -6.97 -8.00 -15.76
CA LEU A 77 -6.14 -8.43 -16.87
C LEU A 77 -4.63 -8.43 -16.52
N LEU A 78 -4.19 -7.54 -15.62
CA LEU A 78 -2.80 -7.50 -15.18
C LEU A 78 -2.37 -8.71 -14.32
N PHE A 79 -3.29 -9.60 -13.96
CA PHE A 79 -2.97 -10.91 -13.37
C PHE A 79 -2.85 -12.05 -14.40
N LYS A 80 -2.98 -11.74 -15.69
CA LYS A 80 -2.74 -12.68 -16.80
C LYS A 80 -1.26 -12.94 -17.03
N ALA A 81 -0.94 -13.64 -18.12
CA ALA A 81 0.43 -14.00 -18.47
C ALA A 81 1.31 -12.78 -18.83
N THR A 82 2.61 -12.93 -18.64
CA THR A 82 3.64 -12.03 -19.15
C THR A 82 4.57 -12.80 -20.09
N ASP A 83 5.66 -12.17 -20.53
CA ASP A 83 6.68 -12.88 -21.30
C ASP A 83 7.44 -13.92 -20.49
N LYS A 84 7.44 -13.80 -19.16
CA LYS A 84 8.21 -14.68 -18.25
C LYS A 84 7.33 -15.52 -17.31
N MET A 85 6.04 -15.21 -17.21
CA MET A 85 5.12 -15.87 -16.29
C MET A 85 3.83 -16.27 -17.00
N GLU A 86 3.33 -17.45 -16.69
CA GLU A 86 2.01 -17.89 -17.13
C GLU A 86 0.87 -17.23 -16.32
N SER A 87 -0.35 -17.33 -16.82
CA SER A 87 -1.54 -16.77 -16.13
C SER A 87 -1.69 -17.37 -14.73
N GLY A 88 -1.79 -16.51 -13.72
CA GLY A 88 -1.88 -16.89 -12.30
C GLY A 88 -0.54 -17.27 -11.65
N GLU A 89 0.54 -17.37 -12.39
CA GLU A 89 1.87 -17.73 -11.85
C GLU A 89 2.41 -16.66 -10.91
N PHE A 90 2.09 -15.40 -11.14
CA PHE A 90 2.45 -14.29 -10.26
C PHE A 90 1.97 -14.56 -8.82
N SER A 91 0.67 -14.71 -8.63
CA SER A 91 0.07 -14.95 -7.31
C SER A 91 0.49 -16.28 -6.71
N ALA A 92 0.64 -17.32 -7.52
CA ALA A 92 1.16 -18.62 -7.08
C ALA A 92 2.59 -18.50 -6.53
N THR A 93 3.45 -17.71 -7.19
CA THR A 93 4.82 -17.47 -6.74
C THR A 93 4.86 -16.64 -5.45
N VAL A 94 4.03 -15.61 -5.33
CA VAL A 94 3.91 -14.84 -4.08
C VAL A 94 3.48 -15.75 -2.93
N ALA A 95 2.44 -16.57 -3.13
CA ALA A 95 1.95 -17.52 -2.13
C ALA A 95 3.01 -18.57 -1.73
N LYS A 96 3.75 -19.11 -2.70
CA LYS A 96 4.86 -20.05 -2.47
C LYS A 96 5.97 -19.46 -1.61
N ASN A 97 6.17 -18.13 -1.66
CA ASN A 97 7.11 -17.40 -0.83
C ASN A 97 6.49 -16.90 0.49
N GLY A 98 5.33 -17.43 0.89
CA GLY A 98 4.64 -17.10 2.15
C GLY A 98 4.00 -15.71 2.14
N GLY A 99 3.86 -15.09 0.98
CA GLY A 99 3.31 -13.77 0.81
C GLY A 99 1.83 -13.74 0.45
N ARG A 100 1.36 -12.51 0.27
CA ARG A 100 0.01 -12.20 -0.26
C ARG A 100 0.14 -11.07 -1.26
N ASP A 101 -0.64 -11.13 -2.32
CA ASP A 101 -0.79 -10.09 -3.31
C ASP A 101 -2.28 -9.75 -3.50
N ASN A 102 -2.52 -8.55 -3.94
CA ASN A 102 -3.83 -8.10 -4.38
C ASN A 102 -3.69 -6.79 -5.18
N ALA A 103 -4.83 -6.31 -5.69
CA ALA A 103 -4.94 -5.00 -6.32
C ALA A 103 -6.24 -4.32 -5.91
N PHE A 104 -6.37 -3.06 -6.22
CA PHE A 104 -7.61 -2.30 -6.10
C PHE A 104 -7.62 -1.13 -7.07
N THR A 105 -8.79 -0.84 -7.61
CA THR A 105 -9.07 0.30 -8.49
C THR A 105 -9.91 1.31 -7.73
N SER A 106 -9.51 2.58 -7.79
CA SER A 106 -10.23 3.73 -7.24
C SER A 106 -10.58 4.72 -8.35
N TYR A 107 -11.01 5.93 -7.96
CA TYR A 107 -11.36 6.99 -8.91
C TYR A 107 -10.14 7.46 -9.71
N ASP A 108 -9.04 7.80 -9.03
CA ASP A 108 -7.87 8.48 -9.60
C ASP A 108 -6.65 7.56 -9.76
N TYR A 109 -6.75 6.31 -9.30
CA TYR A 109 -5.61 5.39 -9.32
C TYR A 109 -6.04 3.92 -9.30
N THR A 110 -5.13 3.07 -9.78
CA THR A 110 -5.15 1.62 -9.58
C THR A 110 -3.83 1.23 -8.93
N ALA A 111 -3.88 0.36 -7.91
CA ALA A 111 -2.68 -0.06 -7.20
C ALA A 111 -2.60 -1.58 -7.09
N TYR A 112 -1.39 -2.10 -7.14
CA TYR A 112 -1.03 -3.50 -6.95
C TYR A 112 -0.06 -3.61 -5.80
N PHE A 113 -0.19 -4.63 -4.96
CA PHE A 113 0.72 -4.80 -3.84
C PHE A 113 1.05 -6.26 -3.56
N GLN A 114 2.24 -6.46 -3.01
CA GLN A 114 2.71 -7.73 -2.46
C GLN A 114 3.23 -7.49 -1.04
N ARG A 115 2.85 -8.38 -0.14
CA ARG A 115 3.42 -8.43 1.21
C ARG A 115 4.14 -9.76 1.39
N VAL A 116 5.44 -9.69 1.62
CA VAL A 116 6.36 -10.84 1.71
C VAL A 116 7.41 -10.62 2.80
N ALA A 117 8.21 -11.64 3.09
CA ALA A 117 9.42 -11.47 3.88
C ALA A 117 10.40 -10.51 3.18
N ALA A 118 11.15 -9.72 3.94
CA ALA A 118 12.00 -8.66 3.39
C ALA A 118 13.05 -9.17 2.38
N ASP A 119 13.57 -10.39 2.58
CA ASP A 119 14.53 -11.05 1.68
C ASP A 119 13.92 -11.48 0.33
N ARG A 120 12.61 -11.32 0.13
CA ARG A 120 11.88 -11.60 -1.12
C ARG A 120 11.56 -10.35 -1.93
N LEU A 121 11.92 -9.16 -1.45
CA LEU A 121 11.62 -7.90 -2.14
C LEU A 121 12.15 -7.89 -3.57
N GLU A 122 13.40 -8.29 -3.79
CA GLU A 122 14.00 -8.29 -5.13
C GLU A 122 13.20 -9.14 -6.12
N LEU A 123 12.76 -10.35 -5.71
CA LEU A 123 11.91 -11.20 -6.53
C LEU A 123 10.60 -10.50 -6.89
N MET A 124 9.95 -9.85 -5.93
CA MET A 124 8.70 -9.13 -6.18
C MET A 124 8.90 -7.97 -7.15
N MET A 125 10.00 -7.22 -7.01
CA MET A 125 10.35 -6.12 -7.91
C MET A 125 10.60 -6.62 -9.34
N GLN A 126 11.28 -7.75 -9.51
CA GLN A 126 11.52 -8.37 -10.82
C GLN A 126 10.22 -8.79 -11.49
N MET A 127 9.34 -9.47 -10.75
CA MET A 127 8.04 -9.91 -11.26
C MET A 127 7.14 -8.72 -11.61
N GLU A 128 7.12 -7.69 -10.76
CA GLU A 128 6.33 -6.48 -10.99
C GLU A 128 6.83 -5.71 -12.21
N SER A 129 8.15 -5.57 -12.39
CA SER A 129 8.72 -4.90 -13.56
C SER A 129 8.42 -5.63 -14.88
N ASP A 130 8.33 -6.96 -14.83
CA ASP A 130 7.91 -7.76 -15.99
C ASP A 130 6.41 -7.54 -16.29
N ARG A 131 5.55 -7.57 -15.27
CA ARG A 131 4.12 -7.27 -15.41
C ARG A 131 3.87 -5.87 -15.98
N MET A 132 4.63 -4.87 -15.55
CA MET A 132 4.49 -3.49 -16.02
C MET A 132 4.79 -3.31 -17.52
N LYS A 133 5.62 -4.17 -18.11
CA LYS A 133 6.13 -3.99 -19.48
C LYS A 133 5.67 -5.07 -20.45
N ASN A 134 5.49 -6.29 -19.98
CA ASN A 134 5.45 -7.48 -20.82
C ASN A 134 4.15 -8.27 -20.65
N ILE A 135 3.07 -7.61 -20.21
CA ILE A 135 1.76 -8.26 -20.08
C ILE A 135 1.30 -8.81 -21.45
N ARG A 136 0.85 -10.06 -21.47
CA ARG A 136 0.27 -10.69 -22.66
C ARG A 136 -1.22 -10.83 -22.49
N LEU A 137 -1.97 -10.10 -23.27
CA LEU A 137 -3.43 -10.17 -23.34
C LEU A 137 -3.80 -10.98 -24.58
N THR A 138 -3.98 -12.28 -24.44
CA THR A 138 -4.45 -13.16 -25.50
C THR A 138 -5.95 -13.37 -25.37
N PRO A 139 -6.71 -13.43 -26.50
CA PRO A 139 -8.07 -13.98 -26.48
C PRO A 139 -8.00 -15.43 -25.99
N GLU A 140 -8.80 -15.76 -24.99
CA GLU A 140 -9.02 -17.16 -24.58
C GLU A 140 -10.17 -17.75 -25.38
#